data_25584bfc2ba880b16cd3cf41675e79de
#
_entry.id   25584bfc2ba880b16cd3cf41675e79de
#
_cell.length_a   1.000
_cell.length_b   1.000
_cell.length_c   1.000
_cell.angle_alpha   90.00
_cell.angle_beta   90.00
_cell.angle_gamma   90.00
#
_symmetry.space_group_name_H-M   'P 1'
#
loop_
_entity.id
_entity.type
_entity.pdbx_description
1 polymer ?
#
loop_
_entity_poly.entity_id
_entity_poly.type
_entity_poly.pdbx_seq_one_letter_code
_entity_poly.pdbx_strand_id
1 'polypeptide(L)'
;ARFSLFAAGINKPSSQRPYKQGTLEDVYCWMNSMKMMQLTEQLRGIKDEKEQKLFKASFLPFATFSGTFAYRNQNGLLQHSGLLCFDFDHLGGNENLWKARHLLEQDRYFETMLMFTSPRGDGVKWVTHIDLSRGSHEKWYRAVRNYLLQTYGLEADSAPANVASACFLCWDANMVISPSFQLF
;
A
#
# COMPACT_ATOMS: atom_id res chain seq x y z
N ALA A 1 4.95 2.24 14.27
CA ALA A 1 3.87 1.36 13.78
C ALA A 1 4.45 0.05 13.27
N ARG A 2 3.85 -1.09 13.67
CA ARG A 2 4.20 -2.43 13.18
C ARG A 2 3.02 -3.03 12.42
N PHE A 3 3.32 -3.78 11.39
CA PHE A 3 2.33 -4.46 10.55
C PHE A 3 2.89 -5.77 9.98
N SER A 4 2.04 -6.58 9.36
CA SER A 4 2.44 -7.87 8.82
C SER A 4 2.98 -7.76 7.40
N LEU A 5 4.10 -8.45 7.16
CA LEU A 5 4.72 -8.64 5.85
C LEU A 5 4.57 -10.08 5.40
N PHE A 6 4.25 -10.28 4.14
CA PHE A 6 3.98 -11.57 3.52
C PHE A 6 4.93 -11.82 2.36
N ALA A 7 5.41 -13.05 2.26
CA ALA A 7 6.16 -13.49 1.10
C ALA A 7 5.28 -13.53 -0.15
N ALA A 8 5.91 -13.60 -1.31
CA ALA A 8 5.23 -13.72 -2.60
C ALA A 8 4.32 -14.96 -2.70
N GLY A 9 3.31 -14.84 -3.56
CA GLY A 9 2.35 -15.93 -3.80
C GLY A 9 1.10 -15.81 -2.93
N ILE A 10 0.36 -14.69 -3.05
CA ILE A 10 -0.82 -14.37 -2.22
C ILE A 10 -1.87 -15.49 -2.18
N ASN A 11 -1.97 -16.31 -3.23
CA ASN A 11 -2.92 -17.41 -3.33
C ASN A 11 -2.41 -18.74 -2.71
N LYS A 12 -1.18 -18.76 -2.21
CA LYS A 12 -0.64 -19.95 -1.56
C LYS A 12 -1.16 -20.07 -0.13
N PRO A 13 -1.44 -21.30 0.38
CA PRO A 13 -1.84 -21.49 1.78
C PRO A 13 -0.83 -20.91 2.78
N SER A 14 0.47 -20.97 2.49
CA SER A 14 1.54 -20.39 3.30
C SER A 14 1.45 -18.87 3.43
N SER A 15 0.86 -18.18 2.45
CA SER A 15 0.68 -16.72 2.44
C SER A 15 -0.56 -16.25 3.21
N GLN A 16 -1.26 -17.14 3.89
CA GLN A 16 -2.27 -16.76 4.88
C GLN A 16 -1.64 -16.37 6.22
N ARG A 17 -0.39 -16.76 6.46
CA ARG A 17 0.39 -16.37 7.65
C ARG A 17 1.46 -15.35 7.28
N PRO A 18 1.71 -14.34 8.13
CA PRO A 18 2.80 -13.40 7.90
C PRO A 18 4.16 -14.12 7.86
N TYR A 19 5.03 -13.67 6.98
CA TYR A 19 6.44 -14.03 6.96
C TYR A 19 7.17 -13.42 8.17
N LYS A 20 6.91 -12.13 8.42
CA LYS A 20 7.40 -11.39 9.59
C LYS A 20 6.52 -10.18 9.90
N GLN A 21 6.72 -9.60 11.06
CA GLN A 21 6.28 -8.24 11.36
C GLN A 21 7.37 -7.26 10.91
N GLY A 22 6.96 -6.11 10.39
CA GLY A 22 7.87 -5.07 9.93
C GLY A 22 7.38 -3.67 10.22
N THR A 23 8.22 -2.72 9.87
CA THR A 23 8.00 -1.27 9.94
C THR A 23 8.02 -0.66 8.54
N LEU A 24 7.69 0.64 8.42
CA LEU A 24 7.83 1.35 7.13
C LEU A 24 9.27 1.37 6.63
N GLU A 25 10.25 1.43 7.54
CA GLU A 25 11.66 1.34 7.19
C GLU A 25 12.03 -0.02 6.59
N ASP A 26 11.56 -1.13 7.19
CA ASP A 26 11.74 -2.47 6.62
C ASP A 26 11.18 -2.55 5.18
N VAL A 27 10.00 -1.98 4.95
CA VAL A 27 9.36 -1.95 3.63
C VAL A 27 10.17 -1.09 2.66
N TYR A 28 10.60 0.09 3.09
CA TYR A 28 11.43 0.98 2.29
C TYR A 28 12.71 0.29 1.82
N CYS A 29 13.44 -0.33 2.75
CA CYS A 29 14.66 -1.08 2.41
C CYS A 29 14.36 -2.27 1.47
N TRP A 30 13.28 -2.99 1.71
CA TRP A 30 12.91 -4.14 0.87
C TRP A 30 12.54 -3.70 -0.55
N MET A 31 11.70 -2.66 -0.68
CA MET A 31 11.27 -2.13 -1.98
C MET A 31 12.43 -1.55 -2.80
N ASN A 32 13.47 -0.99 -2.16
CA ASN A 32 14.66 -0.48 -2.82
C ASN A 32 15.70 -1.55 -3.20
N SER A 33 15.40 -2.82 -2.96
CA SER A 33 16.32 -3.90 -3.34
C SER A 33 16.36 -4.13 -4.85
N MET A 34 17.52 -4.57 -5.35
CA MET A 34 17.68 -4.94 -6.77
C MET A 34 16.68 -6.00 -7.23
N LYS A 35 16.37 -6.96 -6.36
CA LYS A 35 15.36 -7.99 -6.64
C LYS A 35 13.98 -7.39 -6.90
N MET A 36 13.57 -6.43 -6.08
CA MET A 36 12.27 -5.75 -6.27
C MET A 36 12.24 -4.91 -7.54
N MET A 37 13.35 -4.24 -7.88
CA MET A 37 13.49 -3.52 -9.13
C MET A 37 13.29 -4.45 -10.32
N GLN A 38 14.00 -5.56 -10.38
CA GLN A 38 13.90 -6.54 -11.47
C GLN A 38 12.47 -7.11 -11.60
N LEU A 39 11.83 -7.50 -10.48
CA LEU A 39 10.46 -8.00 -10.50
C LEU A 39 9.45 -6.95 -10.99
N THR A 40 9.64 -5.70 -10.60
CA THR A 40 8.77 -4.60 -11.03
C THR A 40 8.92 -4.32 -12.52
N GLU A 41 10.14 -4.31 -13.03
CA GLU A 41 10.43 -4.13 -14.46
C GLU A 41 9.87 -5.27 -15.30
N GLN A 42 10.03 -6.53 -14.84
CA GLN A 42 9.44 -7.69 -15.50
C GLN A 42 7.90 -7.56 -15.58
N LEU A 43 7.25 -7.24 -14.46
CA LEU A 43 5.80 -7.03 -14.44
C LEU A 43 5.34 -5.96 -15.42
N ARG A 44 6.01 -4.81 -15.44
CA ARG A 44 5.68 -3.68 -16.33
C ARG A 44 5.98 -3.97 -17.80
N GLY A 45 6.84 -4.92 -18.10
CA GLY A 45 7.10 -5.43 -19.44
C GLY A 45 6.01 -6.33 -20.01
N ILE A 46 5.17 -6.93 -19.18
CA ILE A 46 4.05 -7.79 -19.58
C ILE A 46 2.93 -6.90 -20.13
N LYS A 47 2.42 -7.20 -21.33
CA LYS A 47 1.38 -6.42 -21.99
C LYS A 47 -0.04 -6.90 -21.67
N ASP A 48 -0.21 -8.21 -21.46
CA ASP A 48 -1.51 -8.81 -21.15
C ASP A 48 -1.87 -8.59 -19.68
N GLU A 49 -3.07 -8.02 -19.43
CA GLU A 49 -3.51 -7.70 -18.06
C GLU A 49 -3.72 -8.94 -17.18
N LYS A 50 -4.14 -10.06 -17.75
CA LYS A 50 -4.35 -11.30 -16.99
C LYS A 50 -3.01 -11.88 -16.56
N GLU A 51 -2.03 -11.84 -17.46
CA GLU A 51 -0.65 -12.24 -17.14
C GLU A 51 -0.03 -11.31 -16.10
N GLN A 52 -0.24 -9.99 -16.18
CA GLN A 52 0.20 -9.03 -15.14
C GLN A 52 -0.41 -9.37 -13.77
N LYS A 53 -1.72 -9.63 -13.72
CA LYS A 53 -2.40 -10.02 -12.47
C LYS A 53 -1.83 -11.31 -11.90
N LEU A 54 -1.61 -12.31 -12.75
CA LEU A 54 -1.02 -13.59 -12.34
C LEU A 54 0.42 -13.41 -11.84
N PHE A 55 1.25 -12.66 -12.55
CA PHE A 55 2.63 -12.37 -12.17
C PHE A 55 2.67 -11.66 -10.81
N LYS A 56 1.89 -10.59 -10.65
CA LYS A 56 1.77 -9.84 -9.39
C LYS A 56 1.40 -10.77 -8.23
N ALA A 57 0.36 -11.58 -8.40
CA ALA A 57 -0.11 -12.52 -7.37
C ALA A 57 0.91 -13.60 -7.03
N SER A 58 1.75 -14.01 -7.97
CA SER A 58 2.71 -15.11 -7.82
C SER A 58 4.07 -14.67 -7.27
N PHE A 59 4.53 -13.47 -7.62
CA PHE A 59 5.93 -13.07 -7.43
C PHE A 59 6.14 -11.85 -6.55
N LEU A 60 5.14 -10.96 -6.39
CA LEU A 60 5.31 -9.81 -5.52
C LEU A 60 4.97 -10.14 -4.06
N PRO A 61 5.81 -9.68 -3.12
CA PRO A 61 5.46 -9.66 -1.70
C PRO A 61 4.39 -8.60 -1.44
N PHE A 62 3.74 -8.70 -0.28
CA PHE A 62 2.70 -7.75 0.10
C PHE A 62 2.71 -7.48 1.60
N ALA A 63 2.08 -6.39 2.00
CA ALA A 63 1.90 -5.98 3.38
C ALA A 63 0.41 -5.79 3.70
N THR A 64 0.06 -5.94 4.98
CA THR A 64 -1.19 -5.46 5.56
C THR A 64 -0.84 -4.27 6.47
N PHE A 65 -0.76 -3.06 5.89
CA PHE A 65 -0.30 -1.85 6.62
C PHE A 65 -1.14 -1.52 7.84
N SER A 66 -2.42 -1.92 7.86
CA SER A 66 -3.36 -1.69 8.96
C SER A 66 -2.99 -2.36 10.27
N GLY A 67 -2.17 -3.41 10.28
CA GLY A 67 -1.78 -4.06 11.53
C GLY A 67 -1.04 -5.36 11.39
N THR A 68 -0.81 -5.98 12.55
CA THR A 68 -0.23 -7.32 12.68
C THR A 68 -1.31 -8.37 12.77
N PHE A 69 -1.08 -9.51 12.11
CA PHE A 69 -2.07 -10.58 11.98
C PHE A 69 -1.48 -11.93 12.36
N ALA A 70 -2.28 -12.79 12.99
CA ALA A 70 -2.00 -14.23 13.09
C ALA A 70 -2.28 -14.92 11.75
N TYR A 71 -3.39 -14.53 11.11
CA TYR A 71 -3.83 -14.94 9.77
C TYR A 71 -4.39 -13.73 9.04
N ARG A 72 -4.22 -13.68 7.72
CA ARG A 72 -4.71 -12.58 6.88
C ARG A 72 -6.22 -12.65 6.66
N ASN A 73 -6.98 -12.39 7.70
CA ASN A 73 -8.42 -12.17 7.70
C ASN A 73 -8.80 -11.21 8.84
N GLN A 74 -10.03 -10.71 8.84
CA GLN A 74 -10.50 -9.73 9.84
C GLN A 74 -10.38 -10.24 11.29
N ASN A 75 -10.65 -11.53 11.50
CA ASN A 75 -10.59 -12.14 12.83
C ASN A 75 -9.16 -12.44 13.28
N GLY A 76 -8.20 -12.41 12.36
CA GLY A 76 -6.79 -12.65 12.65
C GLY A 76 -5.99 -11.42 13.08
N LEU A 77 -6.62 -10.24 13.15
CA LEU A 77 -5.96 -9.02 13.59
C LEU A 77 -5.52 -9.16 15.05
N LEU A 78 -4.22 -9.00 15.29
CA LEU A 78 -3.62 -9.01 16.63
C LEU A 78 -3.53 -7.59 17.20
N GLN A 79 -3.05 -6.65 16.40
CA GLN A 79 -2.89 -5.25 16.80
C GLN A 79 -2.98 -4.36 15.57
N HIS A 80 -3.80 -3.30 15.64
CA HIS A 80 -3.85 -2.28 14.59
C HIS A 80 -2.64 -1.36 14.68
N SER A 81 -2.07 -1.01 13.52
CA SER A 81 -0.86 -0.18 13.42
C SER A 81 -1.12 1.32 13.57
N GLY A 82 -2.35 1.76 13.40
CA GLY A 82 -2.71 3.17 13.22
C GLY A 82 -2.51 3.67 11.78
N LEU A 83 -2.24 2.79 10.81
CA LEU A 83 -2.06 3.15 9.41
C LEU A 83 -3.26 2.76 8.55
N LEU A 84 -3.55 3.58 7.53
CA LEU A 84 -4.41 3.26 6.39
C LEU A 84 -3.59 3.25 5.12
N CYS A 85 -3.92 2.33 4.21
CA CYS A 85 -3.34 2.30 2.87
C CYS A 85 -4.45 2.53 1.84
N PHE A 86 -4.30 3.52 0.99
CA PHE A 86 -5.21 3.83 -0.12
C PHE A 86 -4.60 3.39 -1.43
N ASP A 87 -5.45 2.91 -2.31
CA ASP A 87 -5.09 2.44 -3.65
C ASP A 87 -5.86 3.27 -4.69
N PHE A 88 -5.13 3.96 -5.55
CA PHE A 88 -5.67 4.75 -6.65
C PHE A 88 -5.21 4.11 -7.95
N ASP A 89 -6.06 3.29 -8.54
CA ASP A 89 -5.78 2.61 -9.81
C ASP A 89 -6.25 3.45 -11.01
N HIS A 90 -5.67 3.17 -12.19
CA HIS A 90 -6.13 3.70 -13.48
C HIS A 90 -6.24 5.22 -13.56
N LEU A 91 -5.20 5.94 -13.15
CA LEU A 91 -5.18 7.41 -13.13
C LEU A 91 -5.13 8.06 -14.53
N GLY A 92 -5.02 7.26 -15.59
CA GLY A 92 -5.12 7.77 -16.96
C GLY A 92 -3.87 8.45 -17.51
N GLY A 93 -2.68 8.03 -17.04
CA GLY A 93 -1.39 8.46 -17.56
C GLY A 93 -0.49 9.15 -16.55
N ASN A 94 0.76 9.39 -16.97
CA ASN A 94 1.80 9.90 -16.08
C ASN A 94 1.48 11.28 -15.48
N GLU A 95 0.89 12.17 -16.24
CA GLU A 95 0.53 13.52 -15.77
C GLU A 95 -0.42 13.44 -14.58
N ASN A 96 -1.49 12.67 -14.70
CA ASN A 96 -2.47 12.48 -13.64
C ASN A 96 -1.87 11.76 -12.43
N LEU A 97 -0.99 10.80 -12.67
CA LEU A 97 -0.27 10.09 -11.61
C LEU A 97 0.58 11.06 -10.78
N TRP A 98 1.39 11.90 -11.43
CA TRP A 98 2.23 12.89 -10.74
C TRP A 98 1.40 13.96 -10.03
N LYS A 99 0.31 14.41 -10.66
CA LYS A 99 -0.65 15.34 -10.02
C LYS A 99 -1.26 14.72 -8.76
N ALA A 100 -1.71 13.48 -8.81
CA ALA A 100 -2.26 12.78 -7.65
C ALA A 100 -1.21 12.64 -6.52
N ARG A 101 0.03 12.24 -6.86
CA ARG A 101 1.13 12.16 -5.88
C ARG A 101 1.39 13.50 -5.21
N HIS A 102 1.46 14.58 -5.99
CA HIS A 102 1.69 15.93 -5.45
C HIS A 102 0.57 16.36 -4.51
N LEU A 103 -0.70 16.15 -4.88
CA LEU A 103 -1.84 16.50 -4.05
C LEU A 103 -1.84 15.74 -2.72
N LEU A 104 -1.53 14.44 -2.74
CA LEU A 104 -1.46 13.61 -1.54
C LEU A 104 -0.29 13.99 -0.63
N GLU A 105 0.88 14.29 -1.21
CA GLU A 105 2.07 14.68 -0.46
C GLU A 105 1.90 16.05 0.23
N GLN A 106 1.14 16.95 -0.37
CA GLN A 106 0.88 18.30 0.15
C GLN A 106 -0.42 18.39 0.98
N ASP A 107 -1.09 17.26 1.26
CA ASP A 107 -2.31 17.27 2.06
C ASP A 107 -2.04 17.81 3.47
N ARG A 108 -2.89 18.77 3.89
CA ARG A 108 -2.70 19.47 5.18
C ARG A 108 -3.20 18.70 6.39
N TYR A 109 -4.05 17.69 6.20
CA TYR A 109 -4.69 16.95 7.28
C TYR A 109 -4.11 15.57 7.49
N PHE A 110 -3.57 14.98 6.42
CA PHE A 110 -3.07 13.60 6.42
C PHE A 110 -1.63 13.56 5.91
N GLU A 111 -0.71 13.30 6.83
CA GLU A 111 0.71 13.14 6.49
C GLU A 111 0.93 11.90 5.62
N THR A 112 1.72 12.05 4.56
CA THR A 112 2.21 10.92 3.77
C THR A 112 3.26 10.16 4.56
N MET A 113 2.89 8.96 5.04
CA MET A 113 3.81 8.07 5.75
C MET A 113 4.66 7.26 4.77
N LEU A 114 4.03 6.79 3.69
CA LEU A 114 4.66 6.10 2.57
C LEU A 114 3.83 6.34 1.31
N MET A 115 4.47 6.61 0.19
CA MET A 115 3.79 6.70 -1.11
C MET A 115 4.68 6.15 -2.21
N PHE A 116 4.09 5.36 -3.11
CA PHE A 116 4.78 4.79 -4.25
C PHE A 116 3.83 4.53 -5.42
N THR A 117 4.40 4.47 -6.60
CA THR A 117 3.68 4.09 -7.82
C THR A 117 3.29 2.62 -7.75
N SER A 118 2.07 2.28 -8.14
CA SER A 118 1.54 0.91 -8.11
C SER A 118 2.39 -0.07 -8.93
N PRO A 119 2.32 -1.39 -8.66
CA PRO A 119 3.13 -2.38 -9.37
C PRO A 119 3.05 -2.30 -10.89
N ARG A 120 1.87 -2.02 -11.46
CA ARG A 120 1.69 -1.88 -12.91
C ARG A 120 2.11 -0.52 -13.47
N GLY A 121 2.37 0.45 -12.59
CA GLY A 121 2.82 1.78 -13.00
C GLY A 121 1.69 2.77 -13.36
N ASP A 122 0.43 2.39 -13.21
CA ASP A 122 -0.76 3.16 -13.61
C ASP A 122 -1.54 3.79 -12.44
N GLY A 123 -1.06 3.62 -11.23
CA GLY A 123 -1.72 4.08 -10.02
C GLY A 123 -0.76 4.46 -8.89
N VAL A 124 -1.32 4.86 -7.77
CA VAL A 124 -0.59 5.28 -6.57
C VAL A 124 -1.06 4.49 -5.36
N LYS A 125 -0.12 4.03 -4.55
CA LYS A 125 -0.34 3.50 -3.20
C LYS A 125 0.07 4.58 -2.20
N TRP A 126 -0.83 4.92 -1.30
CA TRP A 126 -0.61 5.98 -0.31
C TRP A 126 -0.96 5.51 1.09
N VAL A 127 -0.03 5.62 2.00
CA VAL A 127 -0.18 5.24 3.41
C VAL A 127 -0.17 6.48 4.29
N THR A 128 -1.15 6.60 5.16
CA THR A 128 -1.26 7.69 6.12
C THR A 128 -1.59 7.19 7.52
N HIS A 129 -1.40 8.03 8.53
CA HIS A 129 -1.69 7.73 9.93
C HIS A 129 -3.10 8.18 10.32
N ILE A 130 -3.74 7.42 11.22
CA ILE A 130 -5.06 7.74 11.80
C ILE A 130 -5.05 7.60 13.33
N ASP A 131 -5.98 8.31 13.96
CA ASP A 131 -6.24 8.20 15.40
C ASP A 131 -7.40 7.23 15.69
N LEU A 132 -7.06 6.02 16.10
CA LEU A 132 -8.04 4.98 16.40
C LEU A 132 -8.95 5.29 17.61
N SER A 133 -8.59 6.24 18.46
CA SER A 133 -9.44 6.68 19.56
C SER A 133 -10.71 7.39 19.05
N ARG A 134 -10.67 7.90 17.83
CA ARG A 134 -11.77 8.66 17.20
C ARG A 134 -12.65 7.85 16.26
N GLY A 135 -12.27 6.62 15.95
CA GLY A 135 -13.08 5.78 15.09
C GLY A 135 -12.41 4.46 14.69
N SER A 136 -13.20 3.53 14.19
CA SER A 136 -12.70 2.27 13.67
C SER A 136 -11.97 2.44 12.34
N HIS A 137 -11.17 1.44 11.94
CA HIS A 137 -10.50 1.37 10.64
C HIS A 137 -11.44 1.67 9.47
N GLU A 138 -12.57 0.99 9.42
CA GLU A 138 -13.55 1.13 8.33
C GLU A 138 -14.17 2.54 8.29
N LYS A 139 -14.51 3.12 9.45
CA LYS A 139 -15.03 4.49 9.52
C LYS A 139 -14.01 5.50 9.03
N TRP A 140 -12.77 5.40 9.48
CA TRP A 140 -11.69 6.24 9.01
C TRP A 140 -11.45 6.08 7.51
N TYR A 141 -11.39 4.84 7.02
CA TYR A 141 -11.17 4.58 5.60
C TYR A 141 -12.23 5.25 4.73
N ARG A 142 -13.51 5.06 5.08
CA ARG A 142 -14.64 5.67 4.35
C ARG A 142 -14.60 7.20 4.41
N ALA A 143 -14.31 7.78 5.57
CA ALA A 143 -14.24 9.22 5.75
C ALA A 143 -13.10 9.85 4.94
N VAL A 144 -11.89 9.28 5.01
CA VAL A 144 -10.73 9.78 4.25
C VAL A 144 -10.92 9.56 2.74
N ARG A 145 -11.43 8.40 2.32
CA ARG A 145 -11.78 8.15 0.91
C ARG A 145 -12.74 9.21 0.36
N ASN A 146 -13.81 9.51 1.11
CA ASN A 146 -14.75 10.55 0.72
C ASN A 146 -14.12 11.94 0.69
N TYR A 147 -13.29 12.27 1.68
CA TYR A 147 -12.54 13.52 1.72
C TYR A 147 -11.64 13.69 0.47
N LEU A 148 -10.88 12.67 0.09
CA LEU A 148 -9.99 12.69 -1.07
C LEU A 148 -10.78 12.86 -2.38
N LEU A 149 -11.93 12.18 -2.48
CA LEU A 149 -12.83 12.33 -3.63
C LEU A 149 -13.40 13.74 -3.75
N GLN A 150 -13.92 14.30 -2.65
CA GLN A 150 -14.54 15.63 -2.63
C GLN A 150 -13.51 16.75 -2.83
N THR A 151 -12.31 16.61 -2.25
CA THR A 151 -11.29 17.66 -2.27
C THR A 151 -10.45 17.65 -3.54
N TYR A 152 -10.09 16.45 -4.03
CA TYR A 152 -9.12 16.28 -5.13
C TYR A 152 -9.67 15.56 -6.36
N GLY A 153 -10.89 15.02 -6.27
CA GLY A 153 -11.43 14.15 -7.31
C GLY A 153 -10.72 12.80 -7.40
N LEU A 154 -9.98 12.40 -6.35
CA LEU A 154 -9.26 11.15 -6.30
C LEU A 154 -10.15 10.05 -5.72
N GLU A 155 -10.52 9.09 -6.54
CA GLU A 155 -11.32 7.93 -6.13
C GLU A 155 -10.40 6.77 -5.77
N ALA A 156 -10.36 6.41 -4.48
CA ALA A 156 -9.63 5.24 -4.00
C ALA A 156 -10.49 3.97 -4.11
N ASP A 157 -9.83 2.81 -4.29
CA ASP A 157 -10.49 1.49 -4.21
C ASP A 157 -11.21 1.34 -2.85
N SER A 158 -12.32 0.61 -2.85
CA SER A 158 -13.10 0.34 -1.63
C SER A 158 -12.57 -0.86 -0.82
N ALA A 159 -11.82 -1.76 -1.44
CA ALA A 159 -11.34 -2.99 -0.81
C ALA A 159 -10.51 -2.78 0.46
N PRO A 160 -9.64 -1.76 0.58
CA PRO A 160 -8.86 -1.52 1.79
C PRO A 160 -9.66 -1.02 3.01
N ALA A 161 -10.98 -0.79 2.88
CA ALA A 161 -11.87 -0.66 4.04
C ALA A 161 -11.88 -1.93 4.91
N ASN A 162 -11.54 -3.07 4.33
CA ASN A 162 -11.25 -4.29 5.07
C ASN A 162 -9.84 -4.23 5.67
N VAL A 163 -9.74 -4.35 6.98
CA VAL A 163 -8.48 -4.29 7.73
C VAL A 163 -7.43 -5.30 7.28
N ALA A 164 -7.83 -6.45 6.71
CA ALA A 164 -6.94 -7.49 6.21
C ALA A 164 -6.55 -7.35 4.74
N SER A 165 -6.85 -6.20 4.11
CA SER A 165 -6.51 -5.95 2.72
C SER A 165 -5.01 -5.97 2.50
N ALA A 166 -4.59 -6.66 1.44
CA ALA A 166 -3.20 -6.77 1.02
C ALA A 166 -2.82 -5.60 0.10
N CYS A 167 -1.66 -5.01 0.36
CA CYS A 167 -1.01 -4.06 -0.53
C CYS A 167 0.25 -4.69 -1.11
N PHE A 168 0.28 -4.95 -2.42
CA PHE A 168 1.46 -5.46 -3.09
C PHE A 168 2.58 -4.41 -3.09
N LEU A 169 3.79 -4.86 -2.76
CA LEU A 169 4.99 -4.05 -2.74
C LEU A 169 5.73 -4.16 -4.08
N CYS A 170 6.30 -3.05 -4.53
CA CYS A 170 7.09 -2.98 -5.75
C CYS A 170 8.17 -1.91 -5.62
N TRP A 171 9.15 -1.92 -6.51
CA TRP A 171 10.13 -0.86 -6.59
C TRP A 171 9.55 0.43 -7.19
N ASP A 172 9.91 1.56 -6.62
CA ASP A 172 9.65 2.90 -7.17
C ASP A 172 10.82 3.82 -6.82
N ALA A 173 11.52 4.33 -7.85
CA ALA A 173 12.64 5.26 -7.68
C ALA A 173 12.24 6.58 -6.98
N ASN A 174 10.96 6.93 -7.05
CA ASN A 174 10.40 8.16 -6.47
C ASN A 174 9.54 7.88 -5.23
N MET A 175 9.79 6.76 -4.55
CA MET A 175 9.08 6.43 -3.32
C MET A 175 9.30 7.50 -2.25
N VAL A 176 8.20 7.96 -1.64
CA VAL A 176 8.22 8.93 -0.53
C VAL A 176 8.01 8.18 0.77
N ILE A 177 8.86 8.47 1.75
CA ILE A 177 8.70 8.02 3.15
C ILE A 177 8.75 9.25 4.06
N SER A 178 7.92 9.27 5.10
CA SER A 178 7.88 10.38 6.05
C SER A 178 9.25 10.65 6.66
N PRO A 179 9.69 11.93 6.73
CA PRO A 179 10.94 12.32 7.39
C PRO A 179 11.01 11.89 8.86
N SER A 180 9.89 11.72 9.53
CA SER A 180 9.82 11.25 10.92
C SER A 180 10.40 9.85 11.11
N PHE A 181 10.62 9.07 10.04
CA PHE A 181 11.28 7.77 10.07
C PHE A 181 12.77 7.83 9.69
N GLN A 182 13.26 8.96 9.17
CA GLN A 182 14.67 9.13 8.79
C GLN A 182 15.58 9.58 9.95
N LEU A 183 15.02 9.77 11.15
CA LEU A 183 15.72 10.32 12.33
C LEU A 183 16.14 9.28 13.37
N PHE A 184 16.14 7.98 12.98
CA PHE A 184 16.60 6.91 13.92
C PHE A 184 17.58 5.98 13.25
#